data_bf2e92a505aef40e79e0b5b1c47b6637
#
_entry.id   bf2e92a505aef40e79e0b5b1c47b6637
#
_cell.length_a   1.000
_cell.length_b   1.000
_cell.length_c   1.000
_cell.angle_alpha   90.00
_cell.angle_beta   90.00
_cell.angle_gamma   90.00
#
_symmetry.space_group_name_H-M   'P 1'
#
loop_
_entity.id
_entity.type
_entity.pdbx_description
1 polymer ?
#
loop_
_entity_poly.entity_id
_entity_poly.type
_entity_poly.pdbx_seq_one_letter_code
_entity_poly.pdbx_strand_id
1 'polypeptide(L)'
;MPSADDPLSGSCACGAVSFEVIAPFVTAGYCHCKRCQRRSGTLWSLNAVVPVEGFEIVAGHDAVRTWEPSDGIPKAFCGECGGHLYSDGGDAFGVRLGAVDGDPGIRPEWHQWLESAPDWEAIPDDGLPRFQRQRD
;
A
#
# COMPACT_ATOMS: atom_id res chain seq x y z
N MET A 1 12.24 0.54 13.17
CA MET A 1 11.10 1.36 12.71
C MET A 1 11.62 2.52 11.88
N PRO A 2 10.97 2.90 10.78
CA PRO A 2 11.43 4.02 9.97
C PRO A 2 11.45 5.34 10.76
N SER A 3 12.46 6.16 10.49
CA SER A 3 12.61 7.48 11.06
C SER A 3 13.37 8.38 10.08
N ALA A 4 13.45 9.68 10.36
CA ALA A 4 14.22 10.59 9.53
C ALA A 4 15.72 10.26 9.54
N ASP A 5 16.23 9.70 10.64
CA ASP A 5 17.63 9.28 10.75
C ASP A 5 17.89 7.89 10.20
N ASP A 6 16.86 7.09 10.03
CA ASP A 6 16.94 5.72 9.49
C ASP A 6 15.73 5.49 8.58
N PRO A 7 15.71 6.11 7.39
CA PRO A 7 14.57 6.01 6.49
C PRO A 7 14.45 4.61 5.87
N LEU A 8 13.21 4.21 5.62
CA LEU A 8 12.93 2.99 4.87
C LEU A 8 12.76 3.37 3.40
N SER A 9 13.64 2.84 2.56
CA SER A 9 13.60 3.10 1.13
C SER A 9 12.62 2.18 0.41
N GLY A 10 12.12 2.65 -0.73
CA GLY A 10 11.31 1.85 -1.64
C GLY A 10 11.36 2.41 -3.04
N SER A 11 10.84 1.63 -3.99
CA SER A 11 10.82 2.06 -5.39
C SER A 11 9.75 1.28 -6.17
N CYS A 12 9.46 1.78 -7.37
CA CYS A 12 8.70 1.02 -8.36
C CYS A 12 9.57 -0.08 -8.98
N ALA A 13 8.96 -0.94 -9.80
CA ALA A 13 9.65 -2.09 -10.37
C ALA A 13 10.82 -1.71 -11.29
N CYS A 14 10.70 -0.62 -12.06
CA CYS A 14 11.76 -0.19 -12.98
C CYS A 14 12.79 0.75 -12.34
N GLY A 15 12.53 1.20 -11.11
CA GLY A 15 13.42 2.12 -10.41
C GLY A 15 13.29 3.58 -10.80
N ALA A 16 12.39 3.93 -11.73
CA ALA A 16 12.20 5.32 -12.13
C ALA A 16 11.70 6.20 -10.99
N VAL A 17 10.88 5.63 -10.09
CA VAL A 17 10.37 6.32 -8.90
C VAL A 17 10.96 5.68 -7.67
N SER A 18 11.55 6.48 -6.79
CA SER A 18 11.98 6.02 -5.48
C SER A 18 11.45 6.93 -4.39
N PHE A 19 11.25 6.36 -3.21
CA PHE A 19 10.66 7.06 -2.08
C PHE A 19 11.32 6.64 -0.78
N GLU A 20 11.07 7.42 0.27
CA GLU A 20 11.48 7.09 1.64
C GLU A 20 10.32 7.26 2.58
N VAL A 21 10.23 6.35 3.54
CA VAL A 21 9.34 6.46 4.68
C VAL A 21 10.19 6.89 5.87
N ILE A 22 9.85 8.02 6.47
CA ILE A 22 10.65 8.67 7.51
C ILE A 22 9.91 8.78 8.85
N ALA A 23 8.83 8.02 9.02
CA ALA A 23 8.07 7.92 10.26
C ALA A 23 7.55 6.49 10.41
N PRO A 24 7.24 6.05 11.64
CA PRO A 24 6.66 4.71 11.83
C PRO A 24 5.30 4.58 11.16
N PHE A 25 5.02 3.39 10.62
CA PHE A 25 3.67 3.07 10.14
C PHE A 25 2.71 2.95 11.33
N VAL A 26 1.48 3.39 11.10
CA VAL A 26 0.41 3.34 12.11
C VAL A 26 -0.26 1.98 12.16
N THR A 27 -0.54 1.40 10.99
CA THR A 27 -1.19 0.09 10.85
C THR A 27 -0.88 -0.48 9.48
N ALA A 28 -1.05 -1.80 9.32
CA ALA A 28 -0.85 -2.45 8.03
C ALA A 28 -1.85 -3.60 7.90
N GLY A 29 -2.26 -3.91 6.68
CA GLY A 29 -3.15 -5.03 6.47
C GLY A 29 -3.50 -5.29 5.01
N TYR A 30 -4.26 -6.35 4.82
CA TYR A 30 -4.66 -6.84 3.51
C TYR A 30 -6.03 -6.29 3.13
N CYS A 31 -6.14 -5.76 1.92
CA CYS A 31 -7.42 -5.36 1.34
C CYS A 31 -7.78 -6.30 0.19
N HIS A 32 -8.88 -7.01 0.33
CA HIS A 32 -9.35 -8.00 -0.64
C HIS A 32 -10.42 -7.44 -1.57
N CYS A 33 -10.65 -6.13 -1.61
CA CYS A 33 -11.69 -5.55 -2.45
C CYS A 33 -11.41 -5.81 -3.94
N LYS A 34 -12.46 -5.81 -4.75
CA LYS A 34 -12.32 -6.11 -6.17
C LYS A 34 -11.45 -5.09 -6.90
N ARG A 35 -11.47 -3.83 -6.47
CA ARG A 35 -10.59 -2.80 -7.00
C ARG A 35 -9.11 -3.16 -6.78
N CYS A 36 -8.76 -3.59 -5.57
CA CYS A 36 -7.39 -4.03 -5.27
C CYS A 36 -6.99 -5.24 -6.10
N GLN A 37 -7.90 -6.19 -6.28
CA GLN A 37 -7.67 -7.36 -7.12
C GLN A 37 -7.38 -6.95 -8.57
N ARG A 38 -8.23 -6.07 -9.13
CA ARG A 38 -8.08 -5.64 -10.53
C ARG A 38 -6.85 -4.80 -10.77
N ARG A 39 -6.50 -3.93 -9.81
CA ARG A 39 -5.30 -3.11 -9.96
C ARG A 39 -4.02 -3.91 -9.85
N SER A 40 -3.95 -4.81 -8.88
CA SER A 40 -2.71 -5.56 -8.62
C SER A 40 -2.56 -6.80 -9.52
N GLY A 41 -3.67 -7.35 -10.00
CA GLY A 41 -3.65 -8.63 -10.70
C GLY A 41 -3.47 -9.81 -9.76
N THR A 42 -3.50 -9.57 -8.45
CA THR A 42 -3.51 -10.61 -7.42
C THR A 42 -4.83 -10.54 -6.65
N LEU A 43 -4.94 -11.27 -5.55
CA LEU A 43 -6.21 -11.39 -4.82
C LEU A 43 -6.35 -10.37 -3.68
N TRP A 44 -5.32 -9.55 -3.45
CA TRP A 44 -5.34 -8.51 -2.41
C TRP A 44 -4.28 -7.44 -2.69
N SER A 45 -4.32 -6.36 -1.91
CA SER A 45 -3.19 -5.45 -1.76
C SER A 45 -2.77 -5.43 -0.30
N LEU A 46 -1.46 -5.28 -0.05
CA LEU A 46 -0.92 -5.16 1.29
C LEU A 46 -0.42 -3.73 1.48
N ASN A 47 -1.04 -3.03 2.42
CA ASN A 47 -0.83 -1.60 2.61
C ASN A 47 -0.43 -1.31 4.05
N ALA A 48 0.45 -0.33 4.22
CA ALA A 48 0.77 0.20 5.54
C ALA A 48 0.52 1.70 5.55
N VAL A 49 -0.13 2.18 6.58
CA VAL A 49 -0.56 3.58 6.70
C VAL A 49 0.53 4.39 7.39
N VAL A 50 0.90 5.52 6.79
CA VAL A 50 1.83 6.47 7.37
C VAL A 50 1.26 7.87 7.18
N PRO A 51 1.44 8.80 8.15
CA PRO A 51 1.05 10.20 7.94
C PRO A 51 1.75 10.78 6.71
N VAL A 52 1.10 11.70 6.00
CA VAL A 52 1.64 12.26 4.75
C VAL A 52 3.02 12.87 4.95
N GLU A 53 3.31 13.49 6.10
CA GLU A 53 4.63 14.05 6.42
C GLU A 53 5.70 12.97 6.64
N GLY A 54 5.31 11.72 6.77
CA GLY A 54 6.22 10.58 6.93
C GLY A 54 6.58 9.90 5.62
N PHE A 55 6.19 10.45 4.47
CA PHE A 55 6.43 9.85 3.17
C PHE A 55 6.98 10.90 2.20
N GLU A 56 7.97 10.52 1.41
CA GLU A 56 8.65 11.43 0.52
C GLU A 56 9.09 10.74 -0.76
N ILE A 57 8.70 11.30 -1.92
CA ILE A 57 9.26 10.85 -3.21
C ILE A 57 10.64 11.50 -3.33
N VAL A 58 11.68 10.70 -3.41
CA VAL A 58 13.06 11.22 -3.46
C VAL A 58 13.61 11.29 -4.87
N ALA A 59 13.05 10.55 -5.82
CA ALA A 59 13.42 10.64 -7.23
C ALA A 59 12.25 10.19 -8.10
N GLY A 60 12.14 10.79 -9.29
CA GLY A 60 11.16 10.34 -10.28
C GLY A 60 9.77 10.93 -10.12
N HIS A 61 9.63 12.09 -9.50
CA HIS A 61 8.33 12.77 -9.40
C HIS A 61 7.59 12.81 -10.74
N ASP A 62 8.31 13.07 -11.83
CA ASP A 62 7.72 13.23 -13.16
C ASP A 62 7.13 11.92 -13.71
N ALA A 63 7.55 10.79 -13.19
CA ALA A 63 7.07 9.48 -13.61
C ALA A 63 5.84 9.03 -12.80
N VAL A 64 5.52 9.69 -11.69
CA VAL A 64 4.36 9.33 -10.88
C VAL A 64 3.08 9.72 -11.61
N ARG A 65 2.15 8.76 -11.71
CA ARG A 65 0.81 8.98 -12.24
C ARG A 65 -0.20 8.62 -11.17
N THR A 66 -1.37 9.21 -11.27
CA THR A 66 -2.44 8.99 -10.30
C THR A 66 -3.71 8.59 -11.03
N TRP A 67 -4.34 7.50 -10.57
CA TRP A 67 -5.68 7.14 -10.98
C TRP A 67 -6.65 7.58 -9.89
N GLU A 68 -7.67 8.35 -10.28
CA GLU A 68 -8.68 8.85 -9.36
C GLU A 68 -10.00 8.14 -9.62
N PRO A 69 -10.33 7.10 -8.82
CA PRO A 69 -11.64 6.47 -8.96
C PRO A 69 -12.74 7.43 -8.53
N SER A 70 -13.93 7.32 -9.14
CA SER A 70 -15.06 8.22 -8.87
C SER A 70 -15.59 8.08 -7.43
N ASP A 71 -15.36 6.94 -6.80
CA ASP A 71 -15.91 6.57 -5.49
C ASP A 71 -14.84 6.10 -4.50
N GLY A 72 -13.61 6.55 -4.67
CA GLY A 72 -12.52 6.11 -3.82
C GLY A 72 -11.36 7.08 -3.81
N ILE A 73 -10.34 6.73 -3.05
CA ILE A 73 -9.17 7.58 -2.90
C ILE A 73 -8.19 7.41 -4.06
N PRO A 74 -7.44 8.46 -4.43
CA PRO A 74 -6.46 8.39 -5.52
C PRO A 74 -5.40 7.34 -5.28
N LYS A 75 -4.93 6.71 -6.37
CA LYS A 75 -3.93 5.65 -6.34
C LYS A 75 -2.74 6.07 -7.19
N ALA A 76 -1.57 6.15 -6.57
CA ALA A 76 -0.34 6.54 -7.26
C ALA A 76 0.44 5.31 -7.73
N PHE A 77 1.00 5.42 -8.91
CA PHE A 77 1.79 4.36 -9.52
C PHE A 77 2.84 4.95 -10.45
N CYS A 78 3.83 4.15 -10.83
CA CYS A 78 4.84 4.57 -11.79
C CYS A 78 4.26 4.50 -13.20
N GLY A 79 4.32 5.62 -13.95
CA GLY A 79 3.84 5.67 -15.32
C GLY A 79 4.72 4.89 -16.31
N GLU A 80 5.95 4.55 -15.94
CA GLU A 80 6.86 3.81 -16.80
C GLU A 80 6.66 2.30 -16.71
N CYS A 81 6.50 1.75 -15.48
CA CYS A 81 6.40 0.31 -15.28
C CYS A 81 5.05 -0.14 -14.72
N GLY A 82 4.19 0.78 -14.29
CA GLY A 82 2.91 0.46 -13.68
C GLY A 82 2.98 0.02 -12.23
N GLY A 83 4.16 0.00 -11.62
CA GLY A 83 4.33 -0.42 -10.23
C GLY A 83 3.54 0.46 -9.27
N HIS A 84 2.77 -0.18 -8.37
CA HIS A 84 1.95 0.54 -7.40
C HIS A 84 2.81 1.14 -6.30
N LEU A 85 2.50 2.36 -5.88
CA LEU A 85 3.28 3.07 -4.88
C LEU A 85 2.47 3.30 -3.61
N TYR A 86 1.38 4.07 -3.69
CA TYR A 86 0.57 4.38 -2.51
C TYR A 86 -0.84 4.79 -2.89
N SER A 87 -1.73 4.74 -1.90
CA SER A 87 -3.05 5.36 -1.95
C SER A 87 -2.99 6.67 -1.16
N ASP A 88 -3.57 7.73 -1.71
CA ASP A 88 -3.53 9.06 -1.12
C ASP A 88 -4.82 9.33 -0.36
N GLY A 89 -4.78 9.17 0.97
CA GLY A 89 -5.92 9.43 1.83
C GLY A 89 -6.03 10.88 2.30
N GLY A 90 -5.17 11.77 1.80
CA GLY A 90 -5.15 13.18 2.16
C GLY A 90 -4.20 13.48 3.30
N ASP A 91 -4.50 13.05 4.51
CA ASP A 91 -3.65 13.24 5.69
C ASP A 91 -2.73 12.04 5.95
N ALA A 92 -2.97 10.91 5.30
CA ALA A 92 -2.15 9.70 5.41
C ALA A 92 -2.11 8.97 4.08
N PHE A 93 -1.00 8.27 3.87
CA PHE A 93 -0.82 7.43 2.68
C PHE A 93 -0.88 5.95 3.06
N GLY A 94 -1.51 5.15 2.21
CA GLY A 94 -1.43 3.70 2.28
C GLY A 94 -0.31 3.21 1.36
N VAL A 95 0.87 2.99 1.91
CA VAL A 95 2.05 2.60 1.14
C VAL A 95 1.98 1.11 0.81
N ARG A 96 2.26 0.75 -0.42
CA ARG A 96 2.31 -0.66 -0.83
C ARG A 96 3.57 -1.30 -0.26
N LEU A 97 3.40 -2.26 0.65
CA LEU A 97 4.55 -2.88 1.32
C LEU A 97 5.44 -3.69 0.39
N GLY A 98 4.90 -4.17 -0.73
CA GLY A 98 5.71 -4.84 -1.74
C GLY A 98 6.73 -3.94 -2.42
N ALA A 99 6.58 -2.63 -2.29
CA ALA A 99 7.50 -1.66 -2.91
C ALA A 99 8.61 -1.19 -1.97
N VAL A 100 8.58 -1.55 -0.69
CA VAL A 100 9.65 -1.13 0.24
C VAL A 100 10.81 -2.12 0.23
N ASP A 101 12.01 -1.59 0.49
CA ASP A 101 13.26 -2.35 0.49
C ASP A 101 13.71 -2.54 1.93
N GLY A 102 13.30 -3.64 2.55
CA GLY A 102 13.72 -3.95 3.91
C GLY A 102 12.53 -4.17 4.84
N ASP A 103 12.82 -4.23 6.12
CA ASP A 103 11.80 -4.50 7.14
C ASP A 103 11.02 -3.21 7.42
N PRO A 104 9.69 -3.21 7.22
CA PRO A 104 8.90 -2.01 7.47
C PRO A 104 8.70 -1.69 8.96
N GLY A 105 9.14 -2.57 9.88
CA GLY A 105 8.94 -2.38 11.31
C GLY A 105 7.51 -2.65 11.76
N ILE A 106 6.68 -3.20 10.90
CA ILE A 106 5.29 -3.54 11.17
C ILE A 106 4.95 -4.83 10.42
N ARG A 107 3.93 -5.54 10.91
CA ARG A 107 3.40 -6.75 10.25
C ARG A 107 1.93 -6.53 9.96
N PRO A 108 1.33 -7.27 9.01
CA PRO A 108 -0.10 -7.18 8.77
C PRO A 108 -0.90 -7.45 10.03
N GLU A 109 -1.93 -6.64 10.26
CA GLU A 109 -2.72 -6.66 11.49
C GLU A 109 -4.18 -7.02 11.24
N TRP A 110 -4.64 -7.04 9.97
CA TRP A 110 -6.04 -7.26 9.65
C TRP A 110 -6.22 -7.64 8.18
N HIS A 111 -7.40 -8.23 7.90
CA HIS A 111 -7.95 -8.41 6.56
C HIS A 111 -9.24 -7.62 6.43
N GLN A 112 -9.43 -6.88 5.35
CA GLN A 112 -10.69 -6.19 5.09
C GLN A 112 -11.21 -6.51 3.69
N TRP A 113 -12.51 -6.28 3.49
CA TRP A 113 -13.24 -6.55 2.25
C TRP A 113 -13.21 -8.02 1.87
N LEU A 114 -13.31 -8.89 2.86
CA LEU A 114 -13.31 -10.33 2.62
C LEU A 114 -14.56 -10.82 1.87
N GLU A 115 -15.65 -10.05 1.90
CA GLU A 115 -16.83 -10.40 1.09
C GLU A 115 -16.54 -10.40 -0.41
N SER A 116 -15.48 -9.70 -0.85
CA SER A 116 -15.07 -9.64 -2.25
C SER A 116 -14.05 -10.71 -2.63
N ALA A 117 -13.50 -11.44 -1.66
CA ALA A 117 -12.55 -12.52 -1.94
C ALA A 117 -13.27 -13.64 -2.69
N PRO A 118 -12.64 -14.21 -3.74
CA PRO A 118 -13.28 -15.30 -4.48
C PRO A 118 -13.37 -16.56 -3.61
N ASP A 119 -14.42 -17.34 -3.84
CA ASP A 119 -14.70 -18.54 -3.06
C ASP A 119 -13.58 -19.59 -3.12
N TRP A 120 -12.82 -19.59 -4.23
CA TRP A 120 -11.75 -20.55 -4.45
C TRP A 120 -10.42 -20.14 -3.78
N GLU A 121 -10.33 -18.93 -3.24
CA GLU A 121 -9.11 -18.48 -2.58
C GLU A 121 -8.97 -19.12 -1.20
N ALA A 122 -7.82 -19.74 -0.94
CA ALA A 122 -7.49 -20.26 0.39
C ALA A 122 -6.81 -19.14 1.20
N ILE A 123 -7.60 -18.41 2.00
CA ILE A 123 -7.07 -17.37 2.87
C ILE A 123 -6.47 -18.04 4.10
N PRO A 124 -5.17 -17.83 4.41
CA PRO A 124 -4.54 -18.49 5.54
C PRO A 124 -5.23 -18.18 6.87
N ASP A 125 -5.28 -19.16 7.75
CA ASP A 125 -5.74 -18.97 9.13
C ASP A 125 -4.57 -18.40 9.94
N ASP A 126 -4.38 -17.10 9.82
CA ASP A 126 -3.23 -16.40 10.42
C ASP A 126 -3.58 -15.73 11.77
N GLY A 127 -4.83 -15.91 12.24
CA GLY A 127 -5.27 -15.33 13.50
C GLY A 127 -5.59 -13.85 13.46
N LEU A 128 -5.45 -13.20 12.29
CA LEU A 128 -5.72 -11.76 12.18
C LEU A 128 -7.22 -11.48 12.16
N PRO A 129 -7.65 -10.33 12.72
CA PRO A 129 -9.03 -9.88 12.59
C PRO A 129 -9.47 -9.84 11.12
N ARG A 130 -10.72 -10.25 10.86
CA ARG A 130 -11.29 -10.35 9.51
C ARG A 130 -12.55 -9.51 9.42
N PHE A 131 -12.55 -8.57 8.49
CA PHE A 131 -13.67 -7.67 8.26
C PHE A 131 -14.27 -7.95 6.88
N GLN A 132 -15.59 -8.13 6.83
CA GLN A 132 -16.27 -8.42 5.56
C GLN A 132 -16.27 -7.21 4.63
N ARG A 133 -16.25 -6.01 5.19
CA ARG A 133 -16.10 -4.73 4.47
C ARG A 133 -14.93 -3.96 5.03
N GLN A 134 -15.02 -2.64 5.07
CA GLN A 134 -13.95 -1.82 5.61
C GLN A 134 -13.79 -2.08 7.10
N ARG A 135 -12.54 -2.12 7.55
CA ARG A 135 -12.24 -2.27 8.97
C ARG A 135 -12.68 -1.06 9.78
N ASP A 136 -12.96 -1.28 11.01
CA ASP A 136 -13.36 -0.22 11.94
C ASP A 136 -12.18 0.70 12.31
#